data_59c22129c38290b79d37dd2e94938583
#
_entry.id   59c22129c38290b79d37dd2e94938583
#
_cell.length_a   1.000
_cell.length_b   1.000
_cell.length_c   1.000
_cell.angle_alpha   90.00
_cell.angle_beta   90.00
_cell.angle_gamma   90.00
#
_symmetry.space_group_name_H-M   'P 1'
#
loop_
_entity.id
_entity.type
_entity.pdbx_description
1 polymer ?
#
loop_
_entity_poly.entity_id
_entity_poly.type
_entity_poly.pdbx_seq_one_letter_code
_entity_poly.pdbx_strand_id
1 'polypeptide(L)'
;MLLSNSSYAPGDIIGLKLVNGDEVIAKLSEHSNGRWVLERPCVVVGGAKGIGLIQAMFSLDPERSIEVKAEHVMMTCEAVAQLRDHYIEITTGIKPVTKGSIIV
;
A
#
# COMPACT_ATOMS: atom_id res chain seq x y z
N MET A 1 13.39 13.74 -17.76
CA MET A 1 12.99 13.69 -17.51
C MET A 1 12.44 13.67 -16.88
N LEU A 2 12.38 13.50 -16.67
CA LEU A 2 11.85 13.37 -16.17
C LEU A 2 11.17 13.24 -15.46
N LEU A 3 11.02 13.12 -15.24
CA LEU A 3 10.42 12.99 -14.69
C LEU A 3 9.74 12.76 -13.98
N SER A 4 9.64 12.49 -13.78
CA SER A 4 9.06 12.27 -13.14
C SER A 4 8.30 12.22 -12.64
N ASN A 5 8.06 11.86 -12.21
CA ASN A 5 7.42 11.78 -11.68
C ASN A 5 6.64 11.50 -10.91
N SER A 6 6.45 11.03 -10.48
CA SER A 6 5.90 10.60 -9.69
C SER A 6 5.18 11.45 -9.11
N SER A 7 4.21 11.42 -9.05
CA SER A 7 3.54 12.23 -8.63
C SER A 7 2.61 11.77 -7.64
N TYR A 8 2.95 11.02 -6.74
CA TYR A 8 2.11 10.62 -5.64
C TYR A 8 2.04 11.74 -4.61
N ALA A 9 0.90 11.87 -3.98
CA ALA A 9 0.71 12.88 -2.94
C ALA A 9 0.42 12.20 -1.61
N PRO A 10 0.67 12.86 -0.49
CA PRO A 10 0.29 12.30 0.81
C PRO A 10 -1.19 11.95 0.83
N GLY A 11 -1.51 10.81 1.34
CA GLY A 11 -2.89 10.31 1.37
C GLY A 11 -3.21 9.32 0.28
N ASP A 12 -2.36 9.25 -0.76
CA ASP A 12 -2.63 8.29 -1.84
C ASP A 12 -2.41 6.86 -1.36
N ILE A 13 -3.20 5.95 -1.88
CA ILE A 13 -3.02 4.53 -1.61
C ILE A 13 -2.21 3.97 -2.75
N ILE A 14 -1.01 3.51 -2.45
CA ILE A 14 -0.07 3.07 -3.49
C ILE A 14 0.38 1.65 -3.24
N GLY A 15 0.84 1.02 -4.30
CA GLY A 15 1.44 -0.29 -4.22
C GLY A 15 2.93 -0.19 -4.44
N LEU A 16 3.69 -1.00 -3.73
CA LEU A 16 5.13 -1.02 -3.88
C LEU A 16 5.58 -2.47 -4.00
N LYS A 17 6.47 -2.74 -4.93
CA LYS A 17 7.08 -4.05 -5.03
C LYS A 17 8.46 -3.93 -4.43
N LEU A 18 8.76 -4.73 -3.43
CA LEU A 18 10.03 -4.64 -2.75
C LEU A 18 11.04 -5.63 -3.32
N VAL A 19 12.30 -5.38 -3.06
CA VAL A 19 13.37 -6.22 -3.61
C VAL A 19 13.31 -7.66 -3.13
N ASN A 20 12.65 -7.92 -2.02
CA ASN A 20 12.50 -9.29 -1.54
C ASN A 20 11.34 -10.02 -2.21
N GLY A 21 10.63 -9.34 -3.10
CA GLY A 21 9.53 -9.95 -3.82
C GLY A 21 8.15 -9.66 -3.25
N ASP A 22 8.09 -9.06 -2.08
CA ASP A 22 6.79 -8.74 -1.50
C ASP A 22 6.13 -7.57 -2.21
N GLU A 23 4.83 -7.65 -2.32
CA GLU A 23 4.05 -6.52 -2.82
C GLU A 23 3.31 -5.93 -1.63
N VAL A 24 3.46 -4.64 -1.44
CA VAL A 24 2.90 -3.95 -0.28
C VAL A 24 1.93 -2.88 -0.77
N ILE A 25 0.80 -2.72 -0.09
CA ILE A 25 -0.10 -1.62 -0.35
C ILE A 25 -0.16 -0.80 0.92
N ALA A 26 -0.16 0.49 0.81
CA ALA A 26 -0.13 1.38 1.97
C ALA A 26 -0.63 2.76 1.62
N LYS A 27 -0.96 3.52 2.65
CA LYS A 27 -1.28 4.91 2.45
C LYS A 27 0.02 5.69 2.54
N LEU A 28 0.27 6.53 1.56
CA LEU A 28 1.51 7.27 1.53
C LEU A 28 1.44 8.46 2.48
N SER A 29 2.43 8.57 3.35
CA SER A 29 2.53 9.72 4.21
C SER A 29 3.49 10.74 3.61
N GLU A 30 4.62 10.25 3.12
CA GLU A 30 5.63 11.14 2.60
C GLU A 30 6.61 10.37 1.73
N HIS A 31 7.10 10.98 0.67
CA HIS A 31 8.12 10.37 -0.15
C HIS A 31 9.16 11.43 -0.45
N SER A 32 10.31 11.33 0.15
CA SER A 32 11.38 12.28 -0.07
C SER A 32 12.68 11.74 0.49
N ASN A 33 13.76 12.31 0.02
CA ASN A 33 15.09 11.98 0.57
C ASN A 33 15.40 10.50 0.62
N GLY A 34 15.02 9.79 -0.42
CA GLY A 34 15.39 8.38 -0.52
C GLY A 34 14.58 7.47 0.38
N ARG A 35 13.42 7.89 0.83
CA ARG A 35 12.62 7.03 1.68
C ARG A 35 11.14 7.23 1.41
N TRP A 36 10.39 6.19 1.70
CA TRP A 36 8.95 6.19 1.58
C TRP A 36 8.40 6.03 2.99
N VAL A 37 7.60 6.99 3.44
CA VAL A 37 6.99 6.90 4.76
C VAL A 37 5.55 6.47 4.55
N LEU A 38 5.20 5.32 5.11
CA LEU A 38 3.93 4.67 4.83
C LEU A 38 3.12 4.48 6.10
N GLU A 39 1.80 4.54 5.95
CA GLU A 39 0.90 4.25 7.05
C GLU A 39 0.22 2.94 6.77
N ARG A 40 0.13 2.11 7.76
CA ARG A 40 -0.59 0.83 7.73
C ARG A 40 -0.25 -0.02 6.52
N PRO A 41 1.01 -0.32 6.31
CA PRO A 41 1.39 -1.15 5.16
C PRO A 41 0.88 -2.57 5.32
N CYS A 42 0.37 -3.12 4.24
CA CYS A 42 -0.11 -4.50 4.21
C CYS A 42 0.56 -5.23 3.07
N VAL A 43 0.90 -6.47 3.30
CA VAL A 43 1.45 -7.31 2.24
C VAL A 43 0.28 -7.91 1.48
N VAL A 44 0.37 -7.87 0.16
CA VAL A 44 -0.66 -8.42 -0.70
C VAL A 44 -0.34 -9.89 -0.92
N VAL A 45 -1.25 -10.76 -0.57
CA VAL A 45 -1.03 -12.19 -0.76
C VAL A 45 -2.10 -12.73 -1.69
N GLY A 46 -1.70 -13.57 -2.62
CA GLY A 46 -2.62 -14.17 -3.55
C GLY A 46 -2.90 -15.60 -3.16
N GLY A 47 -4.07 -16.06 -3.46
CA GLY A 47 -4.44 -17.42 -3.18
C GLY A 47 -5.48 -17.90 -4.15
N ALA A 48 -5.91 -19.12 -3.99
CA ALA A 48 -6.88 -19.71 -4.87
C ALA A 48 -8.20 -18.95 -4.87
N LYS A 49 -8.50 -18.29 -3.79
CA LYS A 49 -9.75 -17.59 -3.71
C LYS A 49 -9.63 -16.09 -3.92
N GLY A 50 -8.52 -15.62 -4.34
CA GLY A 50 -8.35 -14.21 -4.61
C GLY A 50 -7.22 -13.63 -3.81
N ILE A 51 -7.29 -12.33 -3.59
CA ILE A 51 -6.21 -11.59 -2.97
C ILE A 51 -6.58 -11.20 -1.57
N GLY A 52 -5.66 -11.37 -0.66
CA GLY A 52 -5.84 -10.93 0.71
C GLY A 52 -4.77 -9.95 1.12
N LEU A 53 -5.00 -9.25 2.19
CA LEU A 53 -4.04 -8.30 2.72
C LEU A 53 -3.74 -8.66 4.16
N ILE A 54 -2.45 -8.68 4.50
CA ILE A 54 -2.06 -8.91 5.88
C ILE A 54 -1.10 -7.82 6.30
N GLN A 55 -1.13 -7.49 7.57
CA GLN A 55 -0.28 -6.45 8.09
C GLN A 55 1.17 -6.78 7.79
N ALA A 56 1.94 -5.81 7.33
CA ALA A 56 3.30 -6.05 6.89
C ALA A 56 4.22 -6.49 8.01
N MET A 57 3.98 -5.99 9.22
CA MET A 57 4.77 -6.39 10.37
C MET A 57 3.83 -6.55 11.54
N PHE A 58 3.91 -7.67 12.21
CA PHE A 58 3.02 -7.89 13.35
C PHE A 58 3.32 -6.96 14.51
N SER A 59 4.53 -6.47 14.58
CA SER A 59 4.92 -5.56 15.64
C SER A 59 4.59 -4.11 15.33
N LEU A 60 3.99 -3.84 14.18
CA LEU A 60 3.70 -2.47 13.79
C LEU A 60 2.53 -1.91 14.55
N ASP A 61 2.74 -0.74 15.15
CA ASP A 61 1.66 -0.02 15.78
C ASP A 61 0.88 0.68 14.66
N PRO A 62 -0.39 0.39 14.47
CA PRO A 62 -1.14 0.98 13.35
C PRO A 62 -1.26 2.50 13.44
N GLU A 63 -0.98 3.08 14.58
CA GLU A 63 -1.03 4.52 14.72
C GLU A 63 0.26 5.18 14.27
N ARG A 64 1.27 4.40 13.93
CA ARG A 64 2.53 4.96 13.54
C ARG A 64 2.87 4.66 12.11
N SER A 65 3.64 5.55 11.49
CA SER A 65 4.12 5.30 10.13
C SER A 65 5.43 4.54 10.19
N ILE A 66 5.82 3.92 9.09
CA ILE A 66 7.09 3.27 8.98
C ILE A 66 7.81 3.77 7.76
N GLU A 67 9.11 3.62 7.75
CA GLU A 67 9.92 4.04 6.63
C GLU A 67 10.40 2.85 5.84
N VAL A 68 10.36 2.96 4.53
CA VAL A 68 10.98 1.97 3.66
C VAL A 68 11.99 2.73 2.83
N LYS A 69 13.22 2.25 2.80
CA LYS A 69 14.26 2.92 2.05
C LYS A 69 14.02 2.74 0.56
N ALA A 70 14.21 3.79 -0.20
CA ALA A 70 13.95 3.74 -1.63
C ALA A 70 14.75 2.67 -2.33
N GLU A 71 15.94 2.36 -1.83
CA GLU A 71 16.76 1.34 -2.47
C GLU A 71 16.15 -0.05 -2.37
N HIS A 72 15.16 -0.25 -1.53
CA HIS A 72 14.51 -1.55 -1.41
C HIS A 72 13.19 -1.61 -2.20
N VAL A 73 12.84 -0.54 -2.89
CA VAL A 73 11.60 -0.50 -3.65
C VAL A 73 11.93 -0.65 -5.13
N MET A 74 11.40 -1.67 -5.76
CA MET A 74 11.66 -1.92 -7.16
C MET A 74 10.71 -1.18 -8.07
N MET A 75 9.46 -1.11 -7.73
CA MET A 75 8.49 -0.42 -8.57
C MET A 75 7.30 0.02 -7.73
N THR A 76 6.62 1.04 -8.17
CA THR A 76 5.47 1.55 -7.44
C THR A 76 4.35 1.84 -8.42
N CYS A 77 3.14 1.89 -7.93
CA CYS A 77 2.00 2.27 -8.73
C CYS A 77 0.90 2.76 -7.81
N GLU A 78 -0.05 3.46 -8.40
CA GLU A 78 -1.24 3.81 -7.66
C GLU A 78 -2.09 2.55 -7.58
N ALA A 79 -2.68 2.26 -6.45
CA ALA A 79 -3.42 1.01 -6.29
C ALA A 79 -4.68 1.03 -7.14
N VAL A 80 -5.02 -0.12 -7.72
CA VAL A 80 -6.26 -0.20 -8.49
C VAL A 80 -7.44 -0.05 -7.54
N ALA A 81 -8.55 0.42 -8.04
CA ALA A 81 -9.69 0.77 -7.23
C ALA A 81 -10.17 -0.36 -6.32
N GLN A 82 -10.25 -1.57 -6.86
CA GLN A 82 -10.71 -2.69 -6.07
C GLN A 82 -9.83 -2.95 -4.87
N LEU A 83 -8.54 -2.94 -5.06
CA LEU A 83 -7.61 -3.22 -3.98
C LEU A 83 -7.56 -2.05 -3.01
N ARG A 84 -7.64 -0.84 -3.52
CA ARG A 84 -7.66 0.33 -2.67
C ARG A 84 -8.88 0.30 -1.74
N ASP A 85 -10.04 -0.05 -2.27
CA ASP A 85 -11.25 -0.09 -1.46
C ASP A 85 -11.17 -1.15 -0.39
N HIS A 86 -10.61 -2.30 -0.74
CA HIS A 86 -10.43 -3.38 0.23
C HIS A 86 -9.46 -2.94 1.34
N TYR A 87 -8.38 -2.29 0.94
CA TYR A 87 -7.40 -1.79 1.90
C TYR A 87 -8.03 -0.77 2.84
N ILE A 88 -8.83 0.15 2.31
CA ILE A 88 -9.47 1.15 3.14
C ILE A 88 -10.41 0.48 4.13
N GLU A 89 -11.15 -0.50 3.67
CA GLU A 89 -12.09 -1.19 4.53
C GLU A 89 -11.38 -1.88 5.69
N ILE A 90 -10.31 -2.59 5.42
CA ILE A 90 -9.68 -3.33 6.51
C ILE A 90 -8.84 -2.45 7.41
N THR A 91 -8.39 -1.30 6.95
CA THR A 91 -7.57 -0.45 7.79
C THR A 91 -8.36 0.58 8.55
N THR A 92 -9.56 0.92 8.09
CA THR A 92 -10.36 1.93 8.77
C THR A 92 -11.65 1.36 9.34
N GLY A 93 -12.06 0.21 8.87
CA GLY A 93 -13.34 -0.36 9.28
C GLY A 93 -14.52 0.26 8.55
N ILE A 94 -14.27 1.18 7.62
CA ILE A 94 -15.33 1.83 6.89
C ILE A 94 -15.45 1.20 5.52
N LYS A 95 -16.60 0.65 5.22
CA LYS A 95 -16.80 0.03 3.95
C LYS A 95 -17.04 1.08 2.89
N PRO A 96 -16.23 1.11 1.84
CA PRO A 96 -16.44 2.08 0.78
C PRO A 96 -17.78 1.85 0.09
N VAL A 97 -18.28 2.91 -0.43
CA VAL A 97 -19.51 2.79 -1.09
C VAL A 97 -19.36 2.29 -2.48
N THR A 98 -18.90 1.18 -2.72
CA THR A 98 -18.79 0.72 -4.05
C THR A 98 -19.49 -0.50 -4.06
N LYS A 99 -20.02 -0.92 -5.02
CA LYS A 99 -20.71 -1.99 -5.05
C LYS A 99 -20.00 -3.04 -5.41
N GLY A 100 -20.12 -4.01 -5.22
CA GLY A 100 -19.45 -5.12 -5.64
C GLY A 100 -18.20 -5.27 -5.22
N SER A 101 -17.82 -4.94 -4.42
CA SER A 101 -16.61 -5.02 -4.24
C SER A 101 -16.15 -6.08 -3.73
N ILE A 102 -15.94 -6.85 -3.71
CA ILE A 102 -15.51 -7.78 -3.16
C ILE A 102 -14.52 -8.50 -3.39
N ILE A 103 -13.76 -8.65 -3.09
CA ILE A 103 -12.73 -9.22 -3.30
C ILE A 103 -12.64 -10.23 -2.56
N VAL A 104 -12.65 -10.78 -2.20
CA VAL A 104 -12.50 -11.79 -1.47
C VAL A 104 -12.16 -12.66 -1.68
#